data_e550d1c73c425c36f4be5b8b3b8c9bf1
#
_entry.id   e550d1c73c425c36f4be5b8b3b8c9bf1
#
_cell.length_a   1.000
_cell.length_b   1.000
_cell.length_c   1.000
_cell.angle_alpha   90.00
_cell.angle_beta   90.00
_cell.angle_gamma   90.00
#
_symmetry.space_group_name_H-M   'P 1'
#
loop_
_entity.id
_entity.type
_entity.pdbx_description
1 polymer ?
#
loop_
_entity_poly.entity_id
_entity_poly.type
_entity_poly.pdbx_seq_one_letter_code
_entity_poly.pdbx_strand_id
1 'polypeptide(L)'
;MKKSDKTPKQTHRRADPNVMGLHADVVEQNITETLETNYMPYAMSVIVSRAIPEIDGFKPSHRKLLYTMYKMGLLTGARTKSANIVGQTMRLNPHGDAAIYDTMVRLSKGYGALLHPFVDSKGNFGKVYSRDMAWAASRYTEAKLAPICAELFRDIDS
;
A
#
# COMPACT_ATOMS: atom_id res chain seq x y z
N MET A 1 31.66 -41.15 -16.77
CA MET A 1 31.83 -39.73 -17.11
C MET A 1 31.81 -38.93 -15.82
N LYS A 2 32.99 -38.48 -15.38
CA LYS A 2 33.16 -37.66 -14.15
C LYS A 2 32.86 -36.21 -14.50
N LYS A 3 31.80 -35.61 -13.90
CA LYS A 3 31.57 -34.17 -13.94
C LYS A 3 32.64 -33.49 -13.06
N SER A 4 33.46 -32.66 -13.69
CA SER A 4 34.42 -31.82 -12.99
C SER A 4 33.70 -30.67 -12.31
N ASP A 5 33.75 -30.69 -11.02
CA ASP A 5 33.33 -29.59 -10.15
C ASP A 5 34.33 -28.44 -10.30
N LYS A 6 33.96 -27.39 -11.03
CA LYS A 6 34.74 -26.18 -11.13
C LYS A 6 34.27 -25.19 -10.09
N THR A 7 34.86 -25.26 -8.90
CA THR A 7 34.81 -24.17 -7.92
C THR A 7 35.38 -22.89 -8.53
N PRO A 8 34.66 -21.76 -8.47
CA PRO A 8 35.19 -20.50 -8.98
C PRO A 8 36.42 -20.07 -8.16
N LYS A 9 37.50 -19.81 -8.82
CA LYS A 9 38.72 -19.25 -8.19
C LYS A 9 38.42 -17.84 -7.69
N GLN A 10 38.42 -17.67 -6.39
CA GLN A 10 38.42 -16.34 -5.75
C GLN A 10 39.72 -15.61 -6.13
N THR A 11 39.64 -14.60 -6.97
CA THR A 11 40.72 -13.67 -7.24
C THR A 11 40.65 -12.54 -6.22
N HIS A 12 41.52 -12.61 -5.20
CA HIS A 12 41.67 -11.50 -4.26
C HIS A 12 42.32 -10.31 -4.98
N ARG A 13 41.54 -9.30 -5.34
CA ARG A 13 42.13 -7.99 -5.70
C ARG A 13 42.51 -7.26 -4.41
N ARG A 14 43.79 -6.79 -4.35
CA ARG A 14 44.28 -5.97 -3.27
C ARG A 14 43.45 -4.68 -3.17
N ALA A 15 42.96 -4.37 -1.98
CA ALA A 15 42.27 -3.12 -1.69
C ALA A 15 43.19 -1.91 -1.97
N ASP A 16 42.64 -0.86 -2.57
CA ASP A 16 43.31 0.41 -2.82
C ASP A 16 43.67 1.06 -1.47
N PRO A 17 44.92 1.47 -1.22
CA PRO A 17 45.35 1.96 0.10
C PRO A 17 44.79 3.34 0.48
N ASN A 18 44.00 3.96 -0.39
CA ASN A 18 43.41 5.30 -0.16
C ASN A 18 42.01 5.32 0.46
N VAL A 19 41.42 4.17 0.77
CA VAL A 19 40.13 4.12 1.49
C VAL A 19 40.46 3.99 2.97
N MET A 20 40.26 5.07 3.73
CA MET A 20 40.55 5.18 5.15
C MET A 20 40.11 3.91 5.93
N GLY A 21 41.07 3.09 6.35
CA GLY A 21 40.98 2.15 7.46
C GLY A 21 39.92 1.04 7.40
N LEU A 22 39.12 0.95 6.33
CA LEU A 22 38.15 -0.12 6.12
C LEU A 22 38.81 -1.23 5.30
N HIS A 23 39.32 -2.25 5.95
CA HIS A 23 39.69 -3.52 5.32
C HIS A 23 38.38 -4.26 4.96
N ALA A 24 37.81 -3.92 3.81
CA ALA A 24 36.68 -4.65 3.24
C ALA A 24 37.20 -5.57 2.14
N ASP A 25 36.92 -6.85 2.22
CA ASP A 25 37.16 -7.78 1.13
C ASP A 25 36.19 -7.44 -0.01
N VAL A 26 36.77 -7.13 -1.19
CA VAL A 26 35.97 -6.90 -2.41
C VAL A 26 35.69 -8.24 -3.06
N VAL A 27 34.40 -8.63 -3.03
CA VAL A 27 33.94 -9.85 -3.69
C VAL A 27 33.34 -9.46 -5.05
N GLU A 28 33.82 -10.07 -6.11
CA GLU A 28 33.22 -9.94 -7.44
C GLU A 28 31.94 -10.79 -7.50
N GLN A 29 30.82 -10.14 -7.74
CA GLN A 29 29.53 -10.79 -7.89
C GLN A 29 28.89 -10.40 -9.22
N ASN A 30 28.27 -11.35 -9.91
CA ASN A 30 27.54 -11.09 -11.13
C ASN A 30 26.35 -10.17 -10.87
N ILE A 31 26.14 -9.18 -11.75
CA ILE A 31 25.02 -8.24 -11.63
C ILE A 31 23.66 -8.96 -11.66
N THR A 32 23.53 -10.03 -12.44
CA THR A 32 22.31 -10.86 -12.50
C THR A 32 22.02 -11.50 -11.15
N GLU A 33 23.02 -12.10 -10.49
CA GLU A 33 22.87 -12.71 -9.18
C GLU A 33 22.53 -11.66 -8.10
N THR A 34 23.14 -10.48 -8.17
CA THR A 34 22.84 -9.37 -7.29
C THR A 34 21.39 -8.87 -7.46
N LEU A 35 20.92 -8.77 -8.71
CA LEU A 35 19.54 -8.38 -9.01
C LEU A 35 18.54 -9.44 -8.54
N GLU A 36 18.79 -10.73 -8.78
CA GLU A 36 17.92 -11.81 -8.34
C GLU A 36 17.83 -11.87 -6.82
N THR A 37 18.96 -11.73 -6.12
CA THR A 37 19.00 -11.86 -4.65
C THR A 37 18.46 -10.63 -3.94
N ASN A 38 18.73 -9.43 -4.42
CA ASN A 38 18.45 -8.19 -3.70
C ASN A 38 17.25 -7.42 -4.27
N TYR A 39 17.07 -7.41 -5.60
CA TYR A 39 16.01 -6.64 -6.23
C TYR A 39 14.71 -7.44 -6.43
N MET A 40 14.79 -8.70 -6.78
CA MET A 40 13.58 -9.52 -7.02
C MET A 40 12.66 -9.63 -5.78
N PRO A 41 13.17 -9.85 -4.56
CA PRO A 41 12.32 -9.85 -3.36
C PRO A 41 11.60 -8.52 -3.15
N TYR A 42 12.28 -7.39 -3.43
CA TYR A 42 11.66 -6.07 -3.37
C TYR A 42 10.58 -5.91 -4.43
N ALA A 43 10.87 -6.25 -5.69
CA ALA A 43 9.90 -6.16 -6.78
C ALA A 43 8.67 -7.04 -6.51
N MET A 44 8.85 -8.26 -6.07
CA MET A 44 7.76 -9.18 -5.69
C MET A 44 6.94 -8.63 -4.53
N SER A 45 7.58 -8.06 -3.51
CA SER A 45 6.89 -7.40 -2.40
C SER A 45 6.00 -6.25 -2.87
N VAL A 46 6.50 -5.40 -3.78
CA VAL A 46 5.70 -4.29 -4.35
C VAL A 46 4.54 -4.81 -5.18
N ILE A 47 4.75 -5.82 -6.00
CA ILE A 47 3.70 -6.43 -6.82
C ILE A 47 2.58 -6.98 -5.92
N VAL A 48 2.92 -7.84 -4.97
CA VAL A 48 1.94 -8.54 -4.11
C VAL A 48 1.26 -7.57 -3.13
N SER A 49 2.00 -6.66 -2.51
CA SER A 49 1.46 -5.82 -1.43
C SER A 49 0.84 -4.49 -1.88
N ARG A 50 1.08 -4.06 -3.12
CA ARG A 50 0.65 -2.72 -3.58
C ARG A 50 -0.07 -2.70 -4.92
N ALA A 51 0.42 -3.45 -5.92
CA ALA A 51 0.00 -3.27 -7.30
C ALA A 51 -1.20 -4.12 -7.69
N ILE A 52 -1.21 -5.39 -7.28
CA ILE A 52 -2.23 -6.36 -7.70
C ILE A 52 -3.40 -6.35 -6.71
N PRO A 53 -4.64 -6.11 -7.18
CA PRO A 53 -5.83 -6.30 -6.38
C PRO A 53 -6.11 -7.79 -6.19
N GLU A 54 -6.78 -8.13 -5.10
CA GLU A 54 -7.32 -9.46 -4.86
C GLU A 54 -8.57 -9.72 -5.70
N ILE A 55 -9.15 -10.94 -5.59
CA ILE A 55 -10.31 -11.36 -6.38
C ILE A 55 -11.54 -10.44 -6.23
N ASP A 56 -11.65 -9.76 -5.10
CA ASP A 56 -12.70 -8.76 -4.82
C ASP A 56 -12.40 -7.36 -5.35
N GLY A 57 -11.27 -7.18 -6.03
CA GLY A 57 -10.85 -5.92 -6.61
C GLY A 57 -10.16 -4.96 -5.64
N PHE A 58 -10.01 -5.33 -4.37
CA PHE A 58 -9.35 -4.47 -3.39
C PHE A 58 -7.85 -4.71 -3.32
N LYS A 59 -7.11 -3.61 -3.25
CA LYS A 59 -5.70 -3.61 -2.88
C LYS A 59 -5.57 -3.60 -1.35
N PRO A 60 -4.41 -4.01 -0.81
CA PRO A 60 -4.20 -4.01 0.65
C PRO A 60 -4.45 -2.67 1.33
N SER A 61 -4.17 -1.54 0.65
CA SER A 61 -4.46 -0.19 1.17
C SER A 61 -5.96 0.06 1.34
N HIS A 62 -6.79 -0.40 0.39
CA HIS A 62 -8.25 -0.32 0.48
C HIS A 62 -8.77 -1.12 1.67
N ARG A 63 -8.30 -2.37 1.83
CA ARG A 63 -8.70 -3.23 2.96
C ARG A 63 -8.35 -2.62 4.30
N LYS A 64 -7.14 -2.11 4.46
CA LYS A 64 -6.70 -1.48 5.71
C LYS A 64 -7.56 -0.29 6.09
N LEU A 65 -7.94 0.53 5.11
CA LEU A 65 -8.84 1.66 5.34
C LEU A 65 -10.24 1.20 5.76
N LEU A 66 -10.86 0.31 4.98
CA LEU A 66 -12.20 -0.19 5.26
C LEU A 66 -12.25 -0.94 6.60
N TYR A 67 -11.24 -1.76 6.89
CA TYR A 67 -11.12 -2.46 8.17
C TYR A 67 -10.99 -1.51 9.36
N THR A 68 -10.19 -0.45 9.22
CA THR A 68 -10.07 0.58 10.26
C THR A 68 -11.44 1.23 10.52
N MET A 69 -12.15 1.60 9.46
CA MET A 69 -13.50 2.18 9.58
C MET A 69 -14.47 1.20 10.24
N TYR A 70 -14.37 -0.09 9.94
CA TYR A 70 -15.16 -1.14 10.58
C TYR A 70 -14.88 -1.21 12.10
N LYS A 71 -13.60 -1.29 12.49
CA LYS A 71 -13.17 -1.30 13.90
C LYS A 71 -13.53 -0.03 14.67
N MET A 72 -13.71 1.09 13.99
CA MET A 72 -14.23 2.34 14.56
C MET A 72 -15.77 2.32 14.73
N GLY A 73 -16.45 1.24 14.34
CA GLY A 73 -17.91 1.12 14.43
C GLY A 73 -18.68 1.99 13.43
N LEU A 74 -18.03 2.40 12.34
CA LEU A 74 -18.62 3.32 11.34
C LEU A 74 -19.59 2.62 10.37
N LEU A 75 -19.87 1.33 10.54
CA LEU A 75 -20.88 0.62 9.75
C LEU A 75 -22.28 1.04 10.15
N THR A 76 -22.57 1.07 11.45
CA THR A 76 -23.87 1.41 12.03
C THR A 76 -23.87 2.77 12.74
N GLY A 77 -22.68 3.29 13.05
CA GLY A 77 -22.50 4.54 13.78
C GLY A 77 -22.71 5.80 12.94
N ALA A 78 -22.59 6.94 13.62
CA ALA A 78 -22.61 8.25 12.98
C ALA A 78 -21.33 8.48 12.14
N ARG A 79 -21.43 9.39 11.16
CA ARG A 79 -20.25 9.84 10.40
C ARG A 79 -19.23 10.50 11.34
N THR A 80 -17.96 10.29 11.06
CA THR A 80 -16.86 10.95 11.77
C THR A 80 -15.99 11.74 10.79
N LYS A 81 -15.18 12.63 11.31
CA LYS A 81 -14.26 13.43 10.49
C LYS A 81 -13.29 12.53 9.73
N SER A 82 -13.12 12.79 8.44
CA SER A 82 -12.21 12.02 7.60
C SER A 82 -10.77 12.06 8.11
N ALA A 83 -10.34 13.17 8.70
CA ALA A 83 -9.02 13.28 9.32
C ALA A 83 -8.81 12.29 10.47
N ASN A 84 -9.84 11.99 11.26
CA ASN A 84 -9.77 10.99 12.32
C ASN A 84 -9.62 9.58 11.74
N ILE A 85 -10.39 9.25 10.71
CA ILE A 85 -10.28 7.97 10.00
C ILE A 85 -8.88 7.77 9.44
N VAL A 86 -8.35 8.79 8.74
CA VAL A 86 -6.99 8.78 8.19
C VAL A 86 -5.96 8.54 9.29
N GLY A 87 -6.04 9.27 10.40
CA GLY A 87 -5.12 9.13 11.53
C GLY A 87 -5.14 7.73 12.15
N GLN A 88 -6.31 7.11 12.28
CA GLN A 88 -6.41 5.73 12.78
C GLN A 88 -5.87 4.71 11.76
N THR A 89 -6.10 4.94 10.46
CA THR A 89 -5.62 4.06 9.39
C THR A 89 -4.08 4.08 9.30
N MET A 90 -3.43 5.19 9.60
CA MET A 90 -1.97 5.29 9.61
C MET A 90 -1.29 4.30 10.57
N ARG A 91 -1.98 3.83 11.60
CA ARG A 91 -1.47 2.80 12.52
C ARG A 91 -1.27 1.44 11.82
N LEU A 92 -2.11 1.13 10.83
CA LEU A 92 -2.03 -0.11 10.04
C LEU A 92 -1.30 0.09 8.72
N ASN A 93 -1.27 1.31 8.22
CA ASN A 93 -0.70 1.67 6.94
C ASN A 93 0.17 2.92 7.10
N PRO A 94 1.46 2.78 7.47
CA PRO A 94 2.35 3.91 7.76
C PRO A 94 2.82 4.63 6.48
N HIS A 95 1.89 4.89 5.56
CA HIS A 95 2.08 5.74 4.39
C HIS A 95 1.51 7.14 4.66
N GLY A 96 1.83 8.10 3.80
CA GLY A 96 1.37 9.48 3.97
C GLY A 96 -0.16 9.60 4.06
N ASP A 97 -0.62 10.49 4.91
CA ASP A 97 -2.03 10.81 5.14
C ASP A 97 -2.79 11.17 3.85
N ALA A 98 -2.14 11.90 2.95
CA ALA A 98 -2.69 12.27 1.65
C ALA A 98 -3.09 11.04 0.82
N ALA A 99 -2.23 10.01 0.75
CA ALA A 99 -2.50 8.79 -0.01
C ALA A 99 -3.68 7.99 0.58
N ILE A 100 -3.83 7.96 1.90
CA ILE A 100 -4.96 7.33 2.59
C ILE A 100 -6.25 8.10 2.30
N TYR A 101 -6.20 9.42 2.36
CA TYR A 101 -7.36 10.26 2.08
C TYR A 101 -7.80 10.17 0.62
N ASP A 102 -6.86 10.18 -0.33
CA ASP A 102 -7.15 9.97 -1.75
C ASP A 102 -7.82 8.61 -2.01
N THR A 103 -7.37 7.58 -1.30
CA THR A 103 -8.00 6.25 -1.34
C THR A 103 -9.44 6.31 -0.84
N MET A 104 -9.70 7.01 0.27
CA MET A 104 -11.05 7.21 0.80
C MET A 104 -11.95 7.95 -0.20
N VAL A 105 -11.43 9.00 -0.84
CA VAL A 105 -12.15 9.74 -1.88
C VAL A 105 -12.52 8.84 -3.06
N ARG A 106 -11.60 7.98 -3.49
CA ARG A 106 -11.88 7.02 -4.57
C ARG A 106 -12.96 6.00 -4.18
N LEU A 107 -12.93 5.49 -2.97
CA LEU A 107 -13.92 4.52 -2.47
C LEU A 107 -15.30 5.16 -2.19
N SER A 108 -15.39 6.48 -2.11
CA SER A 108 -16.66 7.20 -1.97
C SER A 108 -17.38 7.44 -3.30
N LYS A 109 -16.71 7.19 -4.43
CA LYS A 109 -17.26 7.42 -5.76
C LYS A 109 -17.94 6.15 -6.27
N GLY A 110 -19.17 6.26 -6.74
CA GLY A 110 -19.92 5.17 -7.38
C GLY A 110 -19.69 5.08 -8.90
N TYR A 111 -18.56 5.57 -9.40
CA TYR A 111 -18.21 5.56 -10.82
C TYR A 111 -16.71 5.35 -11.03
N GLY A 112 -16.30 5.08 -12.24
CA GLY A 112 -14.94 4.71 -12.56
C GLY A 112 -14.72 3.23 -12.35
N ALA A 113 -13.83 2.84 -11.44
CA ALA A 113 -13.51 1.43 -11.18
C ALA A 113 -14.52 0.72 -10.25
N LEU A 114 -15.41 1.47 -9.59
CA LEU A 114 -16.35 0.92 -8.62
C LEU A 114 -17.78 1.02 -9.13
N LEU A 115 -18.55 -0.09 -9.04
CA LEU A 115 -19.98 -0.10 -9.31
C LEU A 115 -20.78 0.56 -8.18
N HIS A 116 -20.32 0.41 -6.93
CA HIS A 116 -20.94 0.97 -5.74
C HIS A 116 -19.93 1.66 -4.86
N PRO A 117 -20.27 2.78 -4.20
CA PRO A 117 -19.41 3.39 -3.22
C PRO A 117 -19.34 2.52 -1.96
N PHE A 118 -18.14 2.32 -1.41
CA PHE A 118 -17.92 1.65 -0.13
C PHE A 118 -17.88 2.62 1.05
N VAL A 119 -17.64 3.89 0.76
CA VAL A 119 -17.60 4.97 1.74
C VAL A 119 -18.76 5.93 1.49
N ASP A 120 -19.63 6.08 2.49
CA ASP A 120 -20.68 7.09 2.51
C ASP A 120 -20.09 8.39 3.06
N SER A 121 -19.99 9.39 2.20
CA SER A 121 -19.29 10.64 2.43
C SER A 121 -20.23 11.82 2.60
N LYS A 122 -19.82 12.78 3.46
CA LYS A 122 -20.49 14.07 3.62
C LYS A 122 -19.47 15.20 3.48
N GLY A 123 -19.80 16.19 2.66
CA GLY A 123 -18.92 17.30 2.32
C GLY A 123 -18.44 17.23 0.87
N ASN A 124 -17.43 18.03 0.54
CA ASN A 124 -16.89 18.08 -0.82
C ASN A 124 -15.84 16.99 -1.04
N PHE A 125 -16.24 15.90 -1.67
CA PHE A 125 -15.37 14.80 -2.14
C PHE A 125 -15.04 14.88 -3.63
N GLY A 126 -15.20 16.06 -4.24
CA GLY A 126 -15.04 16.26 -5.67
C GLY A 126 -16.28 15.88 -6.48
N LYS A 127 -16.33 16.32 -7.72
CA LYS A 127 -17.44 16.06 -8.65
C LYS A 127 -16.93 15.39 -9.92
N VAL A 128 -17.80 14.56 -10.55
CA VAL A 128 -17.47 13.77 -11.75
C VAL A 128 -17.11 14.65 -12.94
N TYR A 129 -17.81 15.77 -13.09
CA TYR A 129 -17.81 16.60 -14.30
C TYR A 129 -16.94 17.86 -14.21
N SER A 130 -16.20 18.02 -13.13
CA SER A 130 -15.29 19.17 -12.96
C SER A 130 -13.89 18.68 -12.60
N ARG A 131 -12.94 18.87 -13.50
CA ARG A 131 -11.52 18.61 -13.26
C ARG A 131 -10.93 19.58 -12.25
N ASP A 132 -11.49 20.78 -12.15
CA ASP A 132 -10.97 21.88 -11.33
C ASP A 132 -11.52 21.86 -9.89
N MET A 133 -12.51 21.00 -9.60
CA MET A 133 -13.01 20.83 -8.24
C MET A 133 -12.28 19.69 -7.54
N ALA A 134 -11.14 20.00 -6.98
CA ALA A 134 -10.48 19.18 -6.00
C ALA A 134 -11.38 18.97 -4.77
N TRP A 135 -11.27 17.81 -4.13
CA TRP A 135 -11.93 17.55 -2.87
C TRP A 135 -11.40 18.43 -1.75
N ALA A 136 -12.24 18.74 -0.77
CA ALA A 136 -11.86 19.51 0.40
C ALA A 136 -10.88 18.70 1.29
N ALA A 137 -10.09 19.41 2.10
CA ALA A 137 -9.19 18.76 3.05
C ALA A 137 -9.97 17.86 4.04
N SER A 138 -9.33 16.79 4.49
CA SER A 138 -9.92 15.74 5.35
C SER A 138 -10.56 16.27 6.65
N ARG A 139 -10.10 17.42 7.14
CA ARG A 139 -10.64 18.08 8.34
C ARG A 139 -12.05 18.65 8.14
N TYR A 140 -12.45 18.93 6.89
CA TYR A 140 -13.76 19.52 6.56
C TYR A 140 -14.80 18.50 6.12
N THR A 141 -14.39 17.27 5.89
CA THR A 141 -15.25 16.20 5.39
C THR A 141 -15.54 15.17 6.47
N GLU A 142 -16.65 14.46 6.29
CA GLU A 142 -17.08 13.38 7.18
C GLU A 142 -17.37 12.14 6.35
N ALA A 143 -17.11 10.97 6.93
CA ALA A 143 -17.35 9.71 6.27
C ALA A 143 -17.81 8.62 7.24
N LYS A 144 -18.49 7.61 6.70
CA LYS A 144 -18.78 6.33 7.33
C LYS A 144 -18.76 5.23 6.28
N LEU A 145 -18.90 3.98 6.69
CA LEU A 145 -19.05 2.86 5.76
C LEU A 145 -20.42 2.88 5.09
N ALA A 146 -20.48 2.55 3.81
CA ALA A 146 -21.73 2.33 3.11
C ALA A 146 -22.35 0.99 3.53
N PRO A 147 -23.70 0.83 3.42
CA PRO A 147 -24.39 -0.41 3.83
C PRO A 147 -23.86 -1.69 3.17
N ILE A 148 -23.36 -1.61 1.94
CA ILE A 148 -22.77 -2.74 1.23
C ILE A 148 -21.55 -3.34 1.96
N CYS A 149 -20.87 -2.57 2.81
CA CYS A 149 -19.76 -3.06 3.62
C CYS A 149 -20.20 -4.09 4.68
N ALA A 150 -21.48 -4.16 5.01
CA ALA A 150 -22.00 -5.21 5.89
C ALA A 150 -21.76 -6.61 5.30
N GLU A 151 -21.91 -6.75 3.97
CA GLU A 151 -21.63 -8.01 3.29
C GLU A 151 -20.13 -8.32 3.24
N LEU A 152 -19.29 -7.29 3.08
CA LEU A 152 -17.84 -7.44 3.07
C LEU A 152 -17.29 -7.94 4.42
N PHE A 153 -17.93 -7.56 5.52
CA PHE A 153 -17.47 -7.89 6.87
C PHE A 153 -18.32 -8.94 7.59
N ARG A 154 -19.22 -9.64 6.86
CA ARG A 154 -20.22 -10.54 7.44
C ARG A 154 -19.62 -11.56 8.43
N ASP A 155 -18.51 -12.20 8.08
CA ASP A 155 -17.95 -13.31 8.85
C ASP A 155 -16.54 -13.02 9.38
N ILE A 156 -16.20 -11.73 9.51
CA ILE A 156 -14.82 -11.34 9.85
C ILE A 156 -14.46 -11.63 11.32
N ASP A 157 -15.44 -11.73 12.20
CA ASP A 157 -15.26 -11.96 13.63
C ASP A 157 -15.63 -13.42 14.04
N SER A 158 -15.90 -14.33 13.05
CA SER A 158 -16.22 -15.75 13.27
C SER A 158 -15.00 -16.66 13.33
#